data_c4468f5063a593b2ba8774cce8b003fc
#
_entry.id   c4468f5063a593b2ba8774cce8b003fc
#
_cell.length_a   1.000
_cell.length_b   1.000
_cell.length_c   1.000
_cell.angle_alpha   90.00
_cell.angle_beta   90.00
_cell.angle_gamma   90.00
#
_symmetry.space_group_name_H-M   'P 1'
#
loop_
_entity.id
_entity.type
_entity.pdbx_description
1 polymer ?
#
loop_
_entity_poly.entity_id
_entity_poly.type
_entity_poly.pdbx_seq_one_letter_code
_entity_poly.pdbx_strand_id
1 'polypeptide(L)'
;MKNLFTILFSFLFSIYSIGCDSSNSSTNSSDCPFLNQSLGCDSICAENPLQNDACGICDGDGSTCEGLWNVYYDVSVPIAGFQFKVNGGTILNTSGGAAAESGLSVTNSSSTILAFSFTGSTIPPGKGTLISLEITGDSDSFCISDLILSDVGGNLIDATINNCNNIKF
;
A
#
# COMPACT_ATOMS: atom_id res chain seq x y z
N MET A 1 -78.88 22.49 26.90
CA MET A 1 -79.49 22.54 25.56
C MET A 1 -78.41 22.53 24.51
N LYS A 2 -78.53 21.49 23.67
CA LYS A 2 -77.98 21.44 22.30
C LYS A 2 -76.48 21.44 22.20
N ASN A 3 -75.89 20.26 21.98
CA ASN A 3 -75.65 19.62 20.70
C ASN A 3 -74.71 20.42 19.78
N LEU A 4 -73.66 19.93 19.52
CA LEU A 4 -73.35 19.62 18.11
C LEU A 4 -72.21 18.63 17.97
N PHE A 5 -72.57 17.55 17.41
CA PHE A 5 -71.72 16.52 16.82
C PHE A 5 -70.85 17.17 15.80
N THR A 6 -69.56 17.00 15.96
CA THR A 6 -68.62 17.17 14.84
C THR A 6 -67.71 15.98 14.80
N ILE A 7 -68.02 15.08 13.90
CA ILE A 7 -67.20 13.95 13.50
C ILE A 7 -66.06 14.56 12.71
N LEU A 8 -64.88 14.59 13.32
CA LEU A 8 -63.66 14.83 12.57
C LEU A 8 -63.09 13.48 12.16
N PHE A 9 -63.20 13.24 10.89
CA PHE A 9 -62.50 12.19 10.18
C PHE A 9 -60.98 12.45 10.30
N SER A 10 -60.35 11.74 11.21
CA SER A 10 -58.90 11.76 11.31
C SER A 10 -58.32 10.80 10.28
N PHE A 11 -57.98 11.35 9.14
CA PHE A 11 -57.11 10.64 8.19
C PHE A 11 -55.74 10.44 8.84
N LEU A 12 -55.52 9.25 9.31
CA LEU A 12 -54.18 8.78 9.65
C LEU A 12 -53.36 8.60 8.36
N PHE A 13 -52.68 9.66 8.00
CA PHE A 13 -51.57 9.56 7.05
C PHE A 13 -50.38 8.92 7.79
N SER A 14 -50.27 7.62 7.68
CA SER A 14 -49.01 6.98 8.02
C SER A 14 -47.97 7.39 7.00
N ILE A 15 -47.20 8.39 7.39
CA ILE A 15 -45.97 8.72 6.70
C ILE A 15 -45.00 7.61 7.07
N TYR A 16 -44.80 6.66 6.17
CA TYR A 16 -43.67 5.79 6.22
C TYR A 16 -42.43 6.66 5.98
N SER A 17 -41.79 7.08 7.05
CA SER A 17 -40.45 7.61 7.01
C SER A 17 -39.53 6.43 6.65
N ILE A 18 -39.15 6.35 5.39
CA ILE A 18 -37.98 5.57 5.02
C ILE A 18 -36.81 6.35 5.59
N GLY A 19 -36.41 5.99 6.81
CA GLY A 19 -35.20 6.47 7.41
C GLY A 19 -34.05 5.80 6.68
N CYS A 20 -33.30 6.57 5.91
CA CYS A 20 -31.92 6.22 5.59
C CYS A 20 -31.14 6.31 6.91
N ASP A 21 -30.99 5.18 7.55
CA ASP A 21 -30.15 5.07 8.74
C ASP A 21 -28.70 5.09 8.25
N SER A 22 -28.05 6.24 8.43
CA SER A 22 -26.61 6.38 8.29
C SER A 22 -25.94 5.77 9.51
N SER A 23 -25.91 4.46 9.61
CA SER A 23 -25.08 3.73 10.55
C SER A 23 -24.03 2.96 9.79
N ASN A 24 -22.87 3.56 9.80
CA ASN A 24 -21.55 2.96 9.72
C ASN A 24 -21.57 1.47 10.07
N SER A 25 -21.50 0.60 9.09
CA SER A 25 -21.25 -0.82 9.33
C SER A 25 -20.66 -1.46 8.11
N SER A 26 -19.48 -2.01 8.30
CA SER A 26 -18.93 -3.22 7.65
C SER A 26 -19.69 -3.67 6.42
N THR A 27 -19.06 -3.61 5.30
CA THR A 27 -19.42 -4.23 4.02
C THR A 27 -19.81 -5.70 4.21
N ASN A 28 -21.05 -5.93 4.59
CA ASN A 28 -21.68 -7.24 4.53
C ASN A 28 -22.72 -7.19 3.42
N SER A 29 -22.76 -8.20 2.61
CA SER A 29 -23.68 -8.62 1.55
C SER A 29 -25.18 -8.25 1.69
N SER A 30 -25.52 -7.20 2.46
CA SER A 30 -26.89 -6.85 2.84
C SER A 30 -27.63 -5.96 1.85
N ASP A 31 -26.92 -5.39 0.88
CA ASP A 31 -27.51 -4.40 -0.03
C ASP A 31 -27.91 -4.96 -1.40
N CYS A 32 -27.64 -6.24 -1.62
CA CYS A 32 -28.03 -6.92 -2.87
C CYS A 32 -29.36 -7.65 -2.72
N PRO A 33 -30.32 -7.46 -3.65
CA PRO A 33 -31.68 -7.98 -3.56
C PRO A 33 -31.82 -9.48 -3.78
N PHE A 34 -30.78 -10.16 -4.24
CA PHE A 34 -30.79 -11.59 -4.52
C PHE A 34 -29.81 -12.36 -3.66
N LEU A 35 -30.20 -13.59 -3.27
CA LEU A 35 -29.32 -14.52 -2.57
C LEU A 35 -28.11 -14.85 -3.44
N ASN A 36 -26.92 -14.93 -2.83
CA ASN A 36 -25.62 -15.20 -3.44
C ASN A 36 -25.05 -14.06 -4.32
N GLN A 37 -25.52 -12.84 -4.16
CA GLN A 37 -24.89 -11.68 -4.77
C GLN A 37 -24.27 -10.78 -3.70
N SER A 38 -23.16 -10.14 -4.04
CA SER A 38 -22.54 -9.10 -3.23
C SER A 38 -22.29 -7.85 -4.07
N LEU A 39 -22.22 -6.70 -3.37
CA LEU A 39 -21.99 -5.42 -4.01
C LEU A 39 -20.52 -5.31 -4.41
N GLY A 40 -20.26 -5.05 -5.67
CA GLY A 40 -18.93 -4.76 -6.20
C GLY A 40 -18.50 -3.31 -5.93
N CYS A 41 -17.26 -3.01 -6.19
CA CYS A 41 -16.71 -1.65 -6.12
C CYS A 41 -17.34 -0.70 -7.16
N ASP A 42 -17.94 -1.24 -8.22
CA ASP A 42 -18.74 -0.52 -9.22
C ASP A 42 -20.18 -0.23 -8.78
N SER A 43 -20.53 -0.60 -7.55
CA SER A 43 -21.88 -0.52 -6.98
C SER A 43 -22.91 -1.41 -7.68
N ILE A 44 -22.47 -2.47 -8.34
CA ILE A 44 -23.32 -3.47 -8.98
C ILE A 44 -23.32 -4.76 -8.16
N CYS A 45 -24.51 -5.34 -7.96
CA CYS A 45 -24.66 -6.63 -7.30
C CYS A 45 -24.44 -7.77 -8.29
N ALA A 46 -23.47 -8.65 -8.02
CA ALA A 46 -23.14 -9.80 -8.86
C ALA A 46 -22.76 -11.02 -8.00
N GLU A 47 -22.81 -12.22 -8.58
CA GLU A 47 -22.32 -13.45 -7.94
C GLU A 47 -20.79 -13.43 -7.75
N ASN A 48 -20.08 -12.75 -8.66
CA ASN A 48 -18.66 -12.48 -8.59
C ASN A 48 -18.43 -10.97 -8.79
N PRO A 49 -18.62 -10.15 -7.75
CA PRO A 49 -18.53 -8.71 -7.86
C PRO A 49 -17.11 -8.25 -8.11
N LEU A 50 -16.96 -7.17 -8.86
CA LEU A 50 -15.68 -6.51 -9.07
C LEU A 50 -15.10 -6.04 -7.72
N GLN A 51 -13.81 -6.23 -7.54
CA GLN A 51 -13.09 -5.83 -6.34
C GLN A 51 -12.13 -4.68 -6.65
N ASN A 52 -11.83 -3.89 -5.64
CA ASN A 52 -10.74 -2.93 -5.76
C ASN A 52 -9.40 -3.67 -5.75
N ASP A 53 -8.49 -3.23 -6.63
CA ASP A 53 -7.09 -3.60 -6.52
C ASP A 53 -6.39 -2.92 -5.32
N ALA A 54 -5.08 -3.15 -5.17
CA ALA A 54 -4.28 -2.57 -4.09
C ALA A 54 -4.24 -1.03 -4.09
N CYS A 55 -4.58 -0.38 -5.21
CA CYS A 55 -4.69 1.08 -5.33
C CYS A 55 -6.11 1.60 -5.12
N GLY A 56 -7.09 0.75 -4.88
CA GLY A 56 -8.50 1.11 -4.79
C GLY A 56 -9.18 1.35 -6.13
N ILE A 57 -8.59 0.89 -7.24
CA ILE A 57 -9.19 0.95 -8.57
C ILE A 57 -10.09 -0.26 -8.75
N CYS A 58 -11.36 -0.02 -9.08
CA CYS A 58 -12.34 -1.08 -9.32
C CYS A 58 -11.98 -1.88 -10.57
N ASP A 59 -11.88 -3.22 -10.43
CA ASP A 59 -11.43 -4.15 -11.46
C ASP A 59 -10.01 -3.87 -11.98
N GLY A 60 -9.21 -3.20 -11.16
CA GLY A 60 -7.80 -2.97 -11.46
C GLY A 60 -6.96 -4.23 -11.27
N ASP A 61 -5.86 -4.31 -11.99
CA ASP A 61 -4.88 -5.41 -11.90
C ASP A 61 -3.65 -5.04 -11.04
N GLY A 62 -3.70 -3.88 -10.37
CA GLY A 62 -2.60 -3.34 -9.60
C GLY A 62 -1.42 -2.79 -10.41
N SER A 63 -1.47 -2.88 -11.75
CA SER A 63 -0.35 -2.46 -12.61
C SER A 63 -0.11 -0.95 -12.61
N THR A 64 -1.11 -0.16 -12.22
CA THR A 64 -1.08 1.30 -12.19
C THR A 64 -0.90 1.89 -10.80
N CYS A 65 -0.73 1.05 -9.78
CA CYS A 65 -0.46 1.53 -8.43
C CYS A 65 0.87 2.26 -8.38
N GLU A 66 0.81 3.56 -8.12
CA GLU A 66 1.99 4.36 -7.82
C GLU A 66 2.06 4.61 -6.33
N GLY A 67 3.16 4.31 -5.70
CA GLY A 67 3.31 4.51 -4.27
C GLY A 67 4.76 4.54 -3.81
N LEU A 68 4.97 5.01 -2.60
CA LEU A 68 6.26 4.94 -1.92
C LEU A 68 6.38 3.58 -1.21
N TRP A 69 7.38 2.82 -1.60
CA TRP A 69 7.75 1.57 -0.98
C TRP A 69 9.12 1.70 -0.31
N ASN A 70 9.17 1.41 0.98
CA ASN A 70 10.39 1.57 1.77
C ASN A 70 11.13 0.27 1.90
N VAL A 71 12.44 0.31 1.63
CA VAL A 71 13.38 -0.75 1.97
C VAL A 71 14.05 -0.38 3.28
N TYR A 72 14.02 -1.29 4.23
CA TYR A 72 14.56 -1.10 5.57
C TYR A 72 15.88 -1.85 5.76
N TYR A 73 16.68 -1.40 6.71
CA TYR A 73 17.90 -2.07 7.13
C TYR A 73 17.99 -2.17 8.65
N ASP A 74 18.69 -3.20 9.11
CA ASP A 74 19.07 -3.43 10.51
C ASP A 74 20.43 -4.12 10.50
N VAL A 75 21.52 -3.33 10.56
CA VAL A 75 22.88 -3.80 10.36
C VAL A 75 23.81 -3.30 11.47
N SER A 76 24.79 -4.11 11.80
CA SER A 76 25.78 -3.84 12.86
C SER A 76 27.10 -3.28 12.32
N VAL A 77 27.28 -3.17 11.00
CA VAL A 77 28.48 -2.67 10.35
C VAL A 77 28.15 -1.56 9.35
N PRO A 78 29.11 -0.62 9.07
CA PRO A 78 28.89 0.45 8.11
C PRO A 78 28.69 -0.11 6.68
N ILE A 79 27.74 0.44 5.91
CA ILE A 79 27.52 0.12 4.51
C ILE A 79 28.11 1.24 3.65
N ALA A 80 29.06 0.90 2.75
CA ALA A 80 29.65 1.83 1.78
C ALA A 80 28.95 1.79 0.42
N GLY A 81 28.30 0.69 0.12
CA GLY A 81 27.51 0.53 -1.10
C GLY A 81 26.56 -0.64 -1.00
N PHE A 82 25.51 -0.59 -1.83
CA PHE A 82 24.55 -1.68 -1.93
C PHE A 82 23.98 -1.78 -3.34
N GLN A 83 23.58 -2.99 -3.68
CA GLN A 83 22.82 -3.29 -4.88
C GLN A 83 21.74 -4.31 -4.54
N PHE A 84 20.57 -4.17 -5.14
CA PHE A 84 19.53 -5.19 -5.11
C PHE A 84 18.60 -5.04 -6.32
N LYS A 85 17.82 -6.09 -6.58
CA LYS A 85 16.72 -6.05 -7.54
C LYS A 85 15.39 -5.97 -6.80
N VAL A 86 14.39 -5.35 -7.44
CA VAL A 86 13.01 -5.35 -7.03
C VAL A 86 12.20 -6.19 -8.01
N ASN A 87 11.44 -7.13 -7.48
CA ASN A 87 10.49 -7.96 -8.22
C ASN A 87 9.07 -7.47 -7.92
N GLY A 88 8.13 -7.79 -8.80
CA GLY A 88 6.71 -7.48 -8.64
C GLY A 88 6.31 -6.07 -9.07
N GLY A 89 7.25 -5.17 -9.35
CA GLY A 89 6.96 -3.81 -9.74
C GLY A 89 8.01 -3.17 -10.62
N THR A 90 7.73 -1.94 -11.06
CA THR A 90 8.64 -1.11 -11.85
C THR A 90 9.04 0.11 -11.05
N ILE A 91 10.34 0.31 -10.84
CA ILE A 91 10.91 1.45 -10.13
C ILE A 91 10.85 2.67 -11.05
N LEU A 92 10.19 3.74 -10.62
CA LEU A 92 10.12 5.02 -11.31
C LEU A 92 11.22 5.95 -10.82
N ASN A 93 11.39 6.05 -9.48
CA ASN A 93 12.34 6.96 -8.87
C ASN A 93 12.83 6.45 -7.51
N THR A 94 13.86 7.08 -6.96
CA THR A 94 14.42 6.77 -5.64
C THR A 94 14.63 8.05 -4.85
N SER A 95 14.42 7.98 -3.53
CA SER A 95 14.59 9.14 -2.67
C SER A 95 14.89 8.76 -1.22
N GLY A 96 15.38 9.70 -0.46
CA GLY A 96 15.45 9.67 1.01
C GLY A 96 16.22 8.51 1.62
N GLY A 97 15.91 8.25 2.90
CA GLY A 97 16.51 7.22 3.72
C GLY A 97 17.98 7.44 4.04
N ALA A 98 18.57 6.47 4.72
CA ALA A 98 19.97 6.51 5.14
C ALA A 98 20.96 6.64 3.96
N ALA A 99 20.59 6.16 2.78
CA ALA A 99 21.39 6.33 1.57
C ALA A 99 21.58 7.81 1.21
N ALA A 100 20.51 8.58 1.16
CA ALA A 100 20.56 10.01 0.87
C ALA A 100 21.20 10.81 2.02
N GLU A 101 20.85 10.52 3.27
CA GLU A 101 21.39 11.17 4.46
C GLU A 101 22.89 11.00 4.59
N SER A 102 23.42 9.85 4.18
CA SER A 102 24.86 9.55 4.18
C SER A 102 25.59 10.03 2.91
N GLY A 103 24.87 10.64 1.96
CA GLY A 103 25.45 11.19 0.73
C GLY A 103 25.92 10.12 -0.25
N LEU A 104 25.29 8.94 -0.28
CA LEU A 104 25.54 7.96 -1.31
C LEU A 104 24.92 8.39 -2.64
N SER A 105 25.64 8.14 -3.73
CA SER A 105 25.09 8.30 -5.08
C SER A 105 24.23 7.09 -5.40
N VAL A 106 22.94 7.32 -5.65
CA VAL A 106 21.99 6.28 -6.02
C VAL A 106 21.64 6.39 -7.49
N THR A 107 21.63 5.25 -8.17
CA THR A 107 21.11 5.12 -9.53
C THR A 107 20.18 3.91 -9.60
N ASN A 108 19.15 4.00 -10.44
CA ASN A 108 18.19 2.94 -10.64
C ASN A 108 17.90 2.66 -12.12
N SER A 109 17.54 1.44 -12.39
CA SER A 109 16.78 1.03 -13.58
C SER A 109 15.35 0.72 -13.19
N SER A 110 14.54 0.21 -14.12
CA SER A 110 13.16 -0.23 -13.83
C SER A 110 13.05 -1.32 -12.75
N SER A 111 14.15 -2.05 -12.45
CA SER A 111 14.11 -3.18 -11.50
C SER A 111 15.35 -3.31 -10.63
N THR A 112 16.36 -2.45 -10.78
CA THR A 112 17.62 -2.60 -10.04
C THR A 112 18.01 -1.27 -9.42
N ILE A 113 18.45 -1.31 -8.17
CA ILE A 113 19.04 -0.20 -7.44
C ILE A 113 20.54 -0.46 -7.27
N LEU A 114 21.34 0.57 -7.48
CA LEU A 114 22.77 0.59 -7.15
C LEU A 114 23.05 1.88 -6.39
N ALA A 115 23.68 1.77 -5.23
CA ALA A 115 24.12 2.90 -4.43
C ALA A 115 25.57 2.72 -3.98
N PHE A 116 26.36 3.79 -4.07
CA PHE A 116 27.75 3.79 -3.64
C PHE A 116 28.25 5.19 -3.31
N SER A 117 29.34 5.29 -2.60
CA SER A 117 29.97 6.57 -2.25
C SER A 117 31.23 6.80 -3.07
N PHE A 118 31.33 7.97 -3.69
CA PHE A 118 32.57 8.45 -4.33
C PHE A 118 33.53 9.10 -3.32
N THR A 119 33.03 9.50 -2.16
CA THR A 119 33.80 10.24 -1.14
C THR A 119 34.24 9.38 0.03
N GLY A 120 33.89 8.09 0.01
CA GLY A 120 34.13 7.18 1.14
C GLY A 120 33.12 7.31 2.28
N SER A 121 32.02 8.04 2.08
CA SER A 121 30.92 8.10 3.05
C SER A 121 30.25 6.73 3.22
N THR A 122 29.71 6.47 4.41
CA THR A 122 29.03 5.22 4.71
C THR A 122 27.73 5.47 5.44
N ILE A 123 26.77 4.57 5.26
CA ILE A 123 25.61 4.47 6.14
C ILE A 123 26.11 3.86 7.45
N PRO A 124 25.92 4.53 8.60
CA PRO A 124 26.37 4.00 9.89
C PRO A 124 25.61 2.74 10.29
N PRO A 125 26.19 1.91 11.18
CA PRO A 125 25.45 0.83 11.81
C PRO A 125 24.17 1.34 12.47
N GLY A 126 23.11 0.57 12.37
CA GLY A 126 21.82 0.94 12.92
C GLY A 126 20.67 0.32 12.15
N LYS A 127 19.50 0.89 12.34
CA LYS A 127 18.25 0.45 11.69
C LYS A 127 17.41 1.65 11.28
N GLY A 128 16.69 1.47 10.20
CA GLY A 128 15.79 2.50 9.66
C GLY A 128 15.43 2.25 8.22
N THR A 129 14.94 3.28 7.56
CA THR A 129 14.72 3.25 6.11
C THR A 129 16.06 3.39 5.39
N LEU A 130 16.43 2.41 4.59
CA LEU A 130 17.62 2.45 3.74
C LEU A 130 17.42 3.41 2.57
N ILE A 131 16.29 3.23 1.87
CA ILE A 131 15.90 4.01 0.70
C ILE A 131 14.38 3.91 0.49
N SER A 132 13.77 4.95 -0.05
CA SER A 132 12.37 4.98 -0.49
C SER A 132 12.31 4.91 -2.00
N LEU A 133 11.47 4.04 -2.52
CA LEU A 133 11.27 3.79 -3.94
C LEU A 133 9.88 4.29 -4.33
N GLU A 134 9.81 5.08 -5.39
CA GLU A 134 8.57 5.33 -6.11
C GLU A 134 8.42 4.20 -7.13
N ILE A 135 7.36 3.40 -6.98
CA ILE A 135 7.22 2.14 -7.69
C ILE A 135 5.77 1.94 -8.14
N THR A 136 5.58 1.34 -9.31
CA THR A 136 4.27 0.90 -9.80
C THR A 136 4.19 -0.60 -9.80
N GLY A 137 3.00 -1.12 -9.59
CA GLY A 137 2.73 -2.56 -9.56
C GLY A 137 1.89 -2.96 -8.36
N ASP A 138 1.67 -4.24 -8.20
CA ASP A 138 0.96 -4.79 -7.06
C ASP A 138 1.86 -4.80 -5.81
N SER A 139 1.51 -3.99 -4.82
CA SER A 139 2.29 -3.82 -3.60
C SER A 139 2.52 -5.11 -2.80
N ASP A 140 1.61 -6.07 -2.91
CA ASP A 140 1.69 -7.35 -2.21
C ASP A 140 2.72 -8.30 -2.84
N SER A 141 3.11 -8.02 -4.09
CA SER A 141 4.11 -8.80 -4.84
C SER A 141 5.52 -8.23 -4.75
N PHE A 142 5.72 -7.02 -4.19
CA PHE A 142 7.04 -6.38 -4.12
C PHE A 142 8.00 -7.15 -3.21
N CYS A 143 9.15 -7.52 -3.76
CA CYS A 143 10.19 -8.19 -3.00
C CYS A 143 11.58 -7.88 -3.56
N ILE A 144 12.55 -7.58 -2.68
CA ILE A 144 13.93 -7.43 -3.08
C ILE A 144 14.63 -8.79 -3.23
N SER A 145 15.57 -8.85 -4.16
CA SER A 145 16.42 -10.02 -4.42
C SER A 145 17.83 -9.60 -4.85
N ASP A 146 18.71 -10.54 -5.05
CA ASP A 146 20.08 -10.31 -5.53
C ASP A 146 20.83 -9.23 -4.71
N LEU A 147 20.65 -9.28 -3.38
CA LEU A 147 21.22 -8.31 -2.46
C LEU A 147 22.75 -8.44 -2.39
N ILE A 148 23.42 -7.34 -2.59
CA ILE A 148 24.85 -7.15 -2.36
C ILE A 148 25.02 -5.94 -1.47
N LEU A 149 25.69 -6.10 -0.33
CA LEU A 149 26.16 -5.01 0.51
C LEU A 149 27.67 -5.02 0.58
N SER A 150 28.31 -3.86 0.65
CA SER A 150 29.75 -3.74 0.77
C SER A 150 30.18 -2.75 1.85
N ASP A 151 31.30 -3.07 2.48
CA ASP A 151 32.01 -2.18 3.40
C ASP A 151 32.92 -1.19 2.63
N VAL A 152 33.63 -0.33 3.37
CA VAL A 152 34.57 0.67 2.81
C VAL A 152 35.78 0.04 2.11
N GLY A 153 36.12 -1.20 2.42
CA GLY A 153 37.19 -1.95 1.79
C GLY A 153 36.74 -2.69 0.52
N GLY A 154 35.45 -2.61 0.19
CA GLY A 154 34.86 -3.37 -0.93
C GLY A 154 34.56 -4.82 -0.59
N ASN A 155 34.67 -5.24 0.68
CA ASN A 155 34.31 -6.59 1.09
C ASN A 155 32.80 -6.73 1.18
N LEU A 156 32.31 -7.94 0.85
CA LEU A 156 30.88 -8.24 1.00
C LEU A 156 30.50 -8.27 2.49
N ILE A 157 29.37 -7.64 2.79
CA ILE A 157 28.69 -7.77 4.06
C ILE A 157 27.63 -8.85 3.89
N ASP A 158 27.73 -9.91 4.71
CA ASP A 158 26.77 -11.01 4.69
C ASP A 158 25.46 -10.53 5.35
N ALA A 159 24.39 -10.46 4.59
CA ALA A 159 23.09 -9.99 5.04
C ALA A 159 21.95 -10.77 4.39
N THR A 160 20.85 -10.85 5.08
CA THR A 160 19.65 -11.58 4.66
C THR A 160 18.47 -10.64 4.42
N ILE A 161 17.55 -11.06 3.58
CA ILE A 161 16.30 -10.36 3.30
C ILE A 161 15.18 -11.00 4.13
N ASN A 162 14.50 -10.18 4.95
CA ASN A 162 13.33 -10.59 5.70
C ASN A 162 12.10 -9.81 5.22
N ASN A 163 10.95 -10.51 5.13
CA ASN A 163 9.67 -9.88 4.75
C ASN A 163 9.77 -9.04 3.47
N CYS A 164 10.54 -9.51 2.51
CA CYS A 164 10.72 -8.90 1.19
C CYS A 164 11.37 -7.50 1.14
N ASN A 165 11.34 -6.71 2.19
CA ASN A 165 11.83 -5.33 2.18
C ASN A 165 12.75 -4.96 3.36
N ASN A 166 13.15 -5.93 4.17
CA ASN A 166 13.99 -5.68 5.34
C ASN A 166 15.32 -6.45 5.24
N ILE A 167 16.42 -5.71 5.21
CA ILE A 167 17.79 -6.24 5.15
C ILE A 167 18.31 -6.36 6.58
N LYS A 168 18.72 -7.55 6.97
CA LYS A 168 19.30 -7.85 8.28
C LYS A 168 20.67 -8.48 8.17
N PHE A 169 21.51 -8.10 9.13
CA PHE A 169 22.85 -8.61 9.34
C PHE A 169 22.94 -9.36 10.68
#